data_3f0476d5c2f6a901505d92aa5f8e2aba
#
_entry.id   3f0476d5c2f6a901505d92aa5f8e2aba
#
_cell.length_a   1.000
_cell.length_b   1.000
_cell.length_c   1.000
_cell.angle_alpha   90.00
_cell.angle_beta   90.00
_cell.angle_gamma   90.00
#
_symmetry.space_group_name_H-M   'P 1'
#
loop_
_entity.id
_entity.type
_entity.pdbx_description
1 polymer ?
#
loop_
_entity_poly.entity_id
_entity_poly.type
_entity_poly.pdbx_seq_one_letter_code
_entity_poly.pdbx_strand_id
1 'polypeptide(L)'
;VFMDIEMPGIDGMEAAHRLRRLDQKVILVFVTNMASYAVKGYEVNATDYIVKPVYYGDFELKLKRVLAGYQAASEAILVMRQGGYVRLLLRKIHYIEVQGHRLMYHTEDGIVEGSGTLLETEEKLKDKGFLRCNKCYLVNQRHIVGVNGYTLMLMGGEELQISRPRKKA
;
A
#
# COMPACT_ATOMS: atom_id res chain seq x y z
N VAL A 1 -11.84 -2.03 13.02
CA VAL A 1 -12.78 -2.71 13.92
C VAL A 1 -11.97 -3.56 14.89
N PHE A 2 -12.24 -3.41 16.20
CA PHE A 2 -11.83 -4.35 17.24
C PHE A 2 -13.01 -5.26 17.55
N MET A 3 -12.78 -6.56 17.66
CA MET A 3 -13.83 -7.57 17.79
C MET A 3 -13.41 -8.65 18.79
N ASP A 4 -14.27 -8.95 19.76
CA ASP A 4 -14.11 -10.15 20.58
C ASP A 4 -14.66 -11.38 19.83
N ILE A 5 -14.09 -12.55 20.05
CA ILE A 5 -14.63 -13.80 19.52
C ILE A 5 -15.77 -14.31 20.41
N GLU A 6 -15.59 -14.19 21.74
CA GLU A 6 -16.59 -14.61 22.72
C GLU A 6 -17.66 -13.53 22.90
N MET A 7 -18.66 -13.51 22.03
CA MET A 7 -19.79 -12.59 22.14
C MET A 7 -21.12 -13.34 22.24
N PRO A 8 -22.10 -12.83 23.00
CA PRO A 8 -23.45 -13.42 23.07
C PRO A 8 -24.14 -13.34 21.69
N GLY A 9 -24.78 -14.42 21.28
CA GLY A 9 -25.57 -14.49 20.06
C GLY A 9 -24.76 -14.90 18.85
N ILE A 10 -24.05 -13.99 18.19
CA ILE A 10 -23.14 -14.27 17.06
C ILE A 10 -21.72 -14.24 17.58
N ASP A 11 -20.96 -15.33 17.35
CA ASP A 11 -19.54 -15.29 17.69
C ASP A 11 -18.75 -14.33 16.77
N GLY A 12 -17.58 -13.90 17.23
CA GLY A 12 -16.77 -12.94 16.51
C GLY A 12 -16.25 -13.44 15.16
N MET A 13 -16.06 -14.74 14.99
CA MET A 13 -15.64 -15.31 13.71
C MET A 13 -16.76 -15.24 12.67
N GLU A 14 -17.98 -15.60 13.05
CA GLU A 14 -19.14 -15.46 12.18
C GLU A 14 -19.42 -13.98 11.86
N ALA A 15 -19.28 -13.07 12.84
CA ALA A 15 -19.39 -11.63 12.62
C ALA A 15 -18.32 -11.13 11.64
N ALA A 16 -17.08 -11.61 11.76
CA ALA A 16 -15.98 -11.27 10.87
C ALA A 16 -16.22 -11.79 9.44
N HIS A 17 -16.74 -13.01 9.26
CA HIS A 17 -17.12 -13.53 7.95
C HIS A 17 -18.21 -12.68 7.29
N ARG A 18 -19.22 -12.24 8.05
CA ARG A 18 -20.26 -11.32 7.55
C ARG A 18 -19.69 -9.97 7.18
N LEU A 19 -18.80 -9.43 8.01
CA LEU A 19 -18.11 -8.16 7.74
C LEU A 19 -17.30 -8.22 6.43
N ARG A 20 -16.58 -9.32 6.18
CA ARG A 20 -15.80 -9.52 4.95
C ARG A 20 -16.66 -9.60 3.68
N ARG A 21 -17.91 -10.04 3.77
CA ARG A 21 -18.84 -9.98 2.62
C ARG A 21 -19.25 -8.55 2.29
N LEU A 22 -19.29 -7.67 3.29
CA LEU A 22 -19.66 -6.25 3.11
C LEU A 22 -18.45 -5.37 2.77
N ASP A 23 -17.32 -5.61 3.43
CA ASP A 23 -16.07 -4.86 3.22
C ASP A 23 -14.86 -5.76 3.43
N GLN A 24 -14.21 -6.12 2.31
CA GLN A 24 -13.00 -6.94 2.33
C GLN A 24 -11.75 -6.18 2.80
N LYS A 25 -11.81 -4.84 2.85
CA LYS A 25 -10.64 -3.98 3.15
C LYS A 25 -10.65 -3.45 4.57
N VAL A 26 -11.74 -3.62 5.32
CA VAL A 26 -11.81 -3.14 6.70
C VAL A 26 -10.70 -3.74 7.54
N ILE A 27 -10.05 -2.91 8.34
CA ILE A 27 -9.05 -3.36 9.30
C ILE A 27 -9.76 -4.05 10.46
N LEU A 28 -9.47 -5.34 10.64
CA LEU A 28 -10.04 -6.19 11.69
C LEU A 28 -8.94 -6.67 12.62
N VAL A 29 -9.11 -6.40 13.91
CA VAL A 29 -8.22 -6.87 14.98
C VAL A 29 -9.08 -7.61 16.00
N PHE A 30 -8.76 -8.87 16.26
CA PHE A 30 -9.42 -9.62 17.33
C PHE A 30 -8.81 -9.28 18.69
N VAL A 31 -9.66 -9.14 19.71
CA VAL A 31 -9.26 -8.92 21.12
C VAL A 31 -10.06 -9.87 21.98
N THR A 32 -9.48 -11.01 22.40
CA THR A 32 -10.19 -12.11 23.00
C THR A 32 -9.35 -12.94 23.97
N ASN A 33 -9.97 -13.76 24.81
CA ASN A 33 -9.28 -14.75 25.64
C ASN A 33 -8.83 -16.00 24.85
N MET A 34 -9.37 -16.24 23.66
CA MET A 34 -9.20 -17.47 22.90
C MET A 34 -7.92 -17.48 22.04
N ALA A 35 -6.74 -17.68 22.66
CA ALA A 35 -5.46 -17.72 21.94
C ALA A 35 -5.43 -18.76 20.79
N SER A 36 -6.16 -19.87 20.93
CA SER A 36 -6.23 -20.94 19.93
C SER A 36 -6.88 -20.52 18.60
N TYR A 37 -7.66 -19.43 18.60
CA TYR A 37 -8.32 -18.92 17.39
C TYR A 37 -7.42 -17.99 16.55
N ALA A 38 -6.21 -17.70 17.00
CA ALA A 38 -5.28 -16.84 16.23
C ALA A 38 -5.04 -17.40 14.81
N VAL A 39 -4.94 -18.72 14.66
CA VAL A 39 -4.78 -19.38 13.35
C VAL A 39 -6.02 -19.17 12.47
N LYS A 40 -7.22 -19.25 13.04
CA LYS A 40 -8.49 -19.04 12.30
C LYS A 40 -8.67 -17.57 11.86
N GLY A 41 -8.00 -16.61 12.49
CA GLY A 41 -7.98 -15.22 12.07
C GLY A 41 -7.50 -15.02 10.63
N TYR A 42 -6.66 -15.92 10.10
CA TYR A 42 -6.25 -15.89 8.69
C TYR A 42 -7.42 -16.13 7.72
N GLU A 43 -8.43 -16.93 8.07
CA GLU A 43 -9.59 -17.22 7.22
C GLU A 43 -10.39 -15.93 6.89
N VAL A 44 -10.39 -14.98 7.82
CA VAL A 44 -11.07 -13.70 7.67
C VAL A 44 -10.11 -12.53 7.38
N ASN A 45 -8.85 -12.82 7.03
CA ASN A 45 -7.81 -11.82 6.81
C ASN A 45 -7.76 -10.78 7.95
N ALA A 46 -7.74 -11.26 9.20
CA ALA A 46 -7.56 -10.36 10.35
C ALA A 46 -6.18 -9.70 10.28
N THR A 47 -6.14 -8.41 10.56
CA THR A 47 -4.90 -7.62 10.50
C THR A 47 -3.98 -7.93 11.68
N ASP A 48 -4.58 -8.15 12.85
CA ASP A 48 -3.83 -8.54 14.07
C ASP A 48 -4.75 -9.28 15.05
N TYR A 49 -4.13 -9.85 16.09
CA TYR A 49 -4.78 -10.60 17.13
C TYR A 49 -4.19 -10.22 18.50
N ILE A 50 -5.04 -9.88 19.47
CA ILE A 50 -4.66 -9.47 20.82
C ILE A 50 -5.31 -10.41 21.81
N VAL A 51 -4.50 -11.09 22.61
CA VAL A 51 -4.99 -11.98 23.68
C VAL A 51 -5.17 -11.17 24.95
N LYS A 52 -6.32 -11.31 25.60
CA LYS A 52 -6.56 -10.74 26.93
C LYS A 52 -5.74 -11.50 27.99
N PRO A 53 -5.22 -10.85 29.05
CA PRO A 53 -5.39 -9.43 29.39
C PRO A 53 -4.59 -8.51 28.45
N VAL A 54 -5.19 -7.37 28.08
CA VAL A 54 -4.58 -6.41 27.17
C VAL A 54 -3.64 -5.49 27.96
N TYR A 55 -2.34 -5.63 27.75
CA TYR A 55 -1.36 -4.72 28.33
C TYR A 55 -1.15 -3.52 27.41
N TYR A 56 -1.11 -2.32 27.99
CA TYR A 56 -1.05 -1.06 27.24
C TYR A 56 0.11 -1.02 26.24
N GLY A 57 1.32 -1.45 26.64
CA GLY A 57 2.49 -1.43 25.76
C GLY A 57 2.33 -2.30 24.50
N ASP A 58 1.79 -3.51 24.68
CA ASP A 58 1.54 -4.42 23.55
C ASP A 58 0.45 -3.89 22.63
N PHE A 59 -0.63 -3.35 23.22
CA PHE A 59 -1.72 -2.73 22.48
C PHE A 59 -1.23 -1.53 21.67
N GLU A 60 -0.46 -0.63 22.27
CA GLU A 60 0.08 0.55 21.62
C GLU A 60 0.98 0.17 20.43
N LEU A 61 1.86 -0.81 20.61
CA LEU A 61 2.75 -1.29 19.55
C LEU A 61 1.97 -1.86 18.34
N LYS A 62 0.98 -2.72 18.64
CA LYS A 62 0.12 -3.31 17.60
C LYS A 62 -0.73 -2.26 16.90
N LEU A 63 -1.32 -1.34 17.65
CA LEU A 63 -2.12 -0.24 17.11
C LEU A 63 -1.30 0.66 16.19
N LYS A 64 -0.09 1.05 16.58
CA LYS A 64 0.82 1.84 15.76
C LYS A 64 1.13 1.13 14.43
N ARG A 65 1.41 -0.17 14.46
CA ARG A 65 1.67 -0.97 13.26
C ARG A 65 0.46 -1.03 12.32
N VAL A 66 -0.71 -1.27 12.87
CA VAL A 66 -1.99 -1.30 12.13
C VAL A 66 -2.28 0.05 11.48
N LEU A 67 -2.13 1.15 12.22
CA LEU A 67 -2.35 2.50 11.72
C LEU A 67 -1.33 2.89 10.64
N ALA A 68 -0.06 2.55 10.82
CA ALA A 68 0.97 2.80 9.80
C ALA A 68 0.66 2.07 8.50
N GLY A 69 0.22 0.81 8.57
CA GLY A 69 -0.22 0.05 7.40
C GLY A 69 -1.42 0.69 6.70
N TYR A 70 -2.40 1.18 7.44
CA TYR A 70 -3.57 1.88 6.91
C TYR A 70 -3.19 3.20 6.23
N GLN A 71 -2.37 4.02 6.89
CA GLN A 71 -1.89 5.29 6.32
C GLN A 71 -1.16 5.05 5.01
N ALA A 72 -0.21 4.12 4.98
CA ALA A 72 0.52 3.76 3.77
C ALA A 72 -0.37 3.25 2.64
N ALA A 73 -1.44 2.52 2.96
CA ALA A 73 -2.40 2.04 1.97
C ALA A 73 -3.33 3.14 1.42
N SER A 74 -3.58 4.20 2.19
CA SER A 74 -4.46 5.31 1.83
C SER A 74 -3.74 6.52 1.23
N GLU A 75 -2.41 6.55 1.25
CA GLU A 75 -1.62 7.62 0.65
C GLU A 75 -1.92 7.80 -0.84
N ALA A 76 -2.04 9.06 -1.26
CA ALA A 76 -2.40 9.39 -2.63
C ALA A 76 -1.72 10.67 -3.09
N ILE A 77 -1.57 10.81 -4.41
CA ILE A 77 -1.15 12.04 -5.07
C ILE A 77 -2.33 12.60 -5.88
N LEU A 78 -2.44 13.93 -5.90
CA LEU A 78 -3.34 14.64 -6.81
C LEU A 78 -2.59 14.97 -8.10
N VAL A 79 -3.06 14.41 -9.19
CA VAL A 79 -2.49 14.61 -10.53
C VAL A 79 -3.37 15.58 -11.29
N MET A 80 -2.76 16.68 -11.75
CA MET A 80 -3.44 17.69 -12.57
C MET A 80 -3.62 17.16 -13.99
N ARG A 81 -4.84 17.24 -14.50
CA ARG A 81 -5.23 16.88 -15.87
C ARG A 81 -5.96 18.04 -16.55
N GLN A 82 -6.18 17.91 -17.86
CA GLN A 82 -7.07 18.83 -18.56
C GLN A 82 -8.48 18.73 -17.96
N GLY A 83 -8.96 19.82 -17.35
CA GLY A 83 -10.28 19.86 -16.73
C GLY A 83 -10.35 19.55 -15.23
N GLY A 84 -9.23 19.36 -14.52
CA GLY A 84 -9.25 19.16 -13.08
C GLY A 84 -8.15 18.27 -12.51
N TYR A 85 -8.47 17.62 -11.41
CA TYR A 85 -7.52 16.74 -10.70
C TYR A 85 -8.09 15.33 -10.59
N VAL A 86 -7.20 14.34 -10.66
CA VAL A 86 -7.49 12.96 -10.30
C VAL A 86 -6.66 12.54 -9.10
N ARG A 87 -7.26 11.82 -8.17
CA ARG A 87 -6.59 11.25 -6.99
C ARG A 87 -6.12 9.85 -7.31
N LEU A 88 -4.80 9.63 -7.29
CA LEU A 88 -4.18 8.32 -7.48
C LEU A 88 -3.61 7.80 -6.16
N LEU A 89 -4.00 6.60 -5.78
CA LEU A 89 -3.40 5.90 -4.62
C LEU A 89 -1.97 5.51 -4.95
N LEU A 90 -1.01 5.89 -4.11
CA LEU A 90 0.42 5.64 -4.38
C LEU A 90 0.72 4.15 -4.54
N ARG A 91 0.05 3.29 -3.77
CA ARG A 91 0.23 1.84 -3.85
C ARG A 91 -0.15 1.23 -5.22
N LYS A 92 -1.01 1.92 -5.98
CA LYS A 92 -1.45 1.49 -7.31
C LYS A 92 -0.54 1.96 -8.44
N ILE A 93 0.35 2.92 -8.18
CA ILE A 93 1.27 3.45 -9.19
C ILE A 93 2.50 2.55 -9.23
N HIS A 94 2.77 1.94 -10.39
CA HIS A 94 3.97 1.12 -10.64
C HIS A 94 5.18 2.01 -10.88
N TYR A 95 5.05 2.93 -11.82
CA TYR A 95 6.07 3.93 -12.14
C TYR A 95 5.45 5.15 -12.83
N ILE A 96 6.23 6.20 -12.92
CA ILE A 96 5.86 7.46 -13.59
C ILE A 96 6.90 7.73 -14.66
N GLU A 97 6.44 7.98 -15.88
CA GLU A 97 7.27 8.20 -17.05
C GLU A 97 7.07 9.62 -17.60
N VAL A 98 8.14 10.21 -18.09
CA VAL A 98 8.06 11.46 -18.90
C VAL A 98 7.94 11.09 -20.37
N GLN A 99 6.85 11.51 -21.01
CA GLN A 99 6.67 11.44 -22.45
C GLN A 99 6.46 12.86 -23.01
N GLY A 100 7.48 13.39 -23.69
CA GLY A 100 7.47 14.79 -24.14
C GLY A 100 7.35 15.75 -22.97
N HIS A 101 6.24 16.47 -22.87
CA HIS A 101 5.96 17.45 -21.81
C HIS A 101 4.90 16.95 -20.80
N ARG A 102 4.61 15.65 -20.79
CA ARG A 102 3.57 15.05 -19.96
C ARG A 102 4.14 13.96 -19.06
N LEU A 103 3.46 13.73 -17.94
CA LEU A 103 3.73 12.62 -17.04
C LEU A 103 2.70 11.52 -17.26
N MET A 104 3.18 10.31 -17.50
CA MET A 104 2.36 9.10 -17.64
C MET A 104 2.49 8.30 -16.36
N TYR A 105 1.41 8.22 -15.58
CA TYR A 105 1.33 7.43 -14.35
C TYR A 105 0.83 6.02 -14.72
N HIS A 106 1.73 5.06 -14.73
CA HIS A 106 1.41 3.66 -14.99
C HIS A 106 0.88 3.03 -13.71
N THR A 107 -0.39 2.63 -13.72
CA THR A 107 -1.09 2.13 -12.54
C THR A 107 -1.72 0.76 -12.80
N GLU A 108 -2.14 0.07 -11.73
CA GLU A 108 -2.92 -1.17 -11.81
C GLU A 108 -4.20 -1.03 -12.65
N ASP A 109 -4.81 0.18 -12.65
CA ASP A 109 -6.07 0.46 -13.34
C ASP A 109 -5.83 1.01 -14.78
N GLY A 110 -4.59 1.10 -15.25
CA GLY A 110 -4.20 1.65 -16.54
C GLY A 110 -3.33 2.89 -16.43
N ILE A 111 -3.14 3.59 -17.55
CA ILE A 111 -2.26 4.76 -17.62
C ILE A 111 -3.08 6.03 -17.42
N VAL A 112 -2.61 6.88 -16.50
CA VAL A 112 -3.20 8.20 -16.25
C VAL A 112 -2.21 9.27 -16.69
N GLU A 113 -2.62 10.10 -17.64
CA GLU A 113 -1.85 11.24 -18.10
C GLU A 113 -2.02 12.43 -17.17
N GLY A 114 -0.91 13.10 -16.85
CA GLY A 114 -0.89 14.29 -15.99
C GLY A 114 0.06 15.36 -16.47
N SER A 115 -0.14 16.58 -15.97
CA SER A 115 0.73 17.73 -16.21
C SER A 115 1.72 17.90 -15.06
N GLY A 116 2.89 18.45 -15.35
CA GLY A 116 3.95 18.73 -14.37
C GLY A 116 5.30 18.19 -14.80
N THR A 117 6.26 18.25 -13.90
CA THR A 117 7.61 17.74 -14.13
C THR A 117 7.91 16.54 -13.24
N LEU A 118 8.81 15.66 -13.71
CA LEU A 118 9.24 14.52 -12.92
C LEU A 118 9.99 14.94 -11.66
N LEU A 119 10.70 16.08 -11.71
CA LEU A 119 11.43 16.63 -10.57
C LEU A 119 10.47 17.07 -9.44
N GLU A 120 9.42 17.83 -9.78
CA GLU A 120 8.39 18.23 -8.81
C GLU A 120 7.66 17.00 -8.23
N THR A 121 7.43 15.99 -9.06
CA THR A 121 6.77 14.76 -8.64
C THR A 121 7.69 13.92 -7.74
N GLU A 122 8.99 13.85 -8.05
CA GLU A 122 10.01 13.22 -7.20
C GLU A 122 10.03 13.85 -5.81
N GLU A 123 10.00 15.20 -5.72
CA GLU A 123 9.98 15.90 -4.43
C GLU A 123 8.68 15.65 -3.65
N LYS A 124 7.51 15.65 -4.32
CA LYS A 124 6.21 15.32 -3.69
C LYS A 124 6.14 13.89 -3.17
N LEU A 125 6.86 12.97 -3.82
CA LEU A 125 6.88 11.55 -3.49
C LEU A 125 8.12 11.14 -2.69
N LYS A 126 8.92 12.11 -2.24
CA LYS A 126 10.03 11.90 -1.32
C LYS A 126 9.53 11.17 -0.08
N ASP A 127 10.29 10.19 0.38
CA ASP A 127 9.95 9.34 1.53
C ASP A 127 8.67 8.50 1.38
N LYS A 128 8.08 8.45 0.18
CA LYS A 128 6.88 7.66 -0.15
C LYS A 128 7.19 6.33 -0.87
N GLY A 129 8.45 5.96 -0.92
CA GLY A 129 8.89 4.72 -1.56
C GLY A 129 9.03 4.81 -3.08
N PHE A 130 9.21 6.02 -3.62
CA PHE A 130 9.52 6.21 -5.04
C PHE A 130 10.99 6.54 -5.24
N LEU A 131 11.62 5.89 -6.21
CA LEU A 131 13.02 6.09 -6.60
C LEU A 131 13.12 6.49 -8.06
N ARG A 132 13.94 7.50 -8.32
CA ARG A 132 14.28 7.88 -9.70
C ARG A 132 15.36 6.97 -10.25
N CYS A 133 15.03 6.10 -11.19
CA CYS A 133 16.02 5.17 -11.79
C CYS A 133 16.79 5.79 -12.96
N ASN A 134 16.23 6.79 -13.67
CA ASN A 134 16.91 7.57 -14.70
C ASN A 134 16.24 8.93 -14.92
N LYS A 135 16.61 9.65 -16.00
CA LYS A 135 16.04 10.98 -16.29
C LYS A 135 14.54 10.95 -16.65
N CYS A 136 14.00 9.79 -17.08
CA CYS A 136 12.63 9.67 -17.57
C CYS A 136 11.69 8.92 -16.62
N TYR A 137 12.22 8.13 -15.66
CA TYR A 137 11.41 7.22 -14.84
C TYR A 137 11.59 7.43 -13.35
N LEU A 138 10.46 7.50 -12.63
CA LEU A 138 10.32 7.45 -11.17
C LEU A 138 9.53 6.19 -10.82
N VAL A 139 10.13 5.25 -10.08
CA VAL A 139 9.62 3.90 -9.86
C VAL A 139 9.19 3.70 -8.42
N ASN A 140 8.06 3.06 -8.20
CA ASN A 140 7.62 2.66 -6.88
C ASN A 140 8.35 1.38 -6.45
N GLN A 141 9.12 1.45 -5.37
CA GLN A 141 9.91 0.34 -4.83
C GLN A 141 9.06 -0.91 -4.55
N ARG A 142 7.79 -0.74 -4.18
CA ARG A 142 6.88 -1.85 -3.84
C ARG A 142 6.57 -2.76 -5.03
N HIS A 143 6.73 -2.26 -6.25
CA HIS A 143 6.49 -3.00 -7.48
C HIS A 143 7.77 -3.56 -8.12
N ILE A 144 8.95 -3.33 -7.52
CA ILE A 144 10.21 -3.91 -8.01
C ILE A 144 10.28 -5.36 -7.56
N VAL A 145 10.41 -6.28 -8.52
CA VAL A 145 10.60 -7.72 -8.27
C VAL A 145 12.05 -8.15 -8.38
N GLY A 146 12.89 -7.37 -9.08
CA GLY A 146 14.30 -7.68 -9.23
C GLY A 146 15.09 -6.63 -9.98
N VAL A 147 16.41 -6.78 -9.91
CA VAL A 147 17.39 -5.97 -10.64
C VAL A 147 18.38 -6.88 -11.33
N ASN A 148 18.52 -6.76 -12.65
CA ASN A 148 19.51 -7.48 -13.43
C ASN A 148 20.41 -6.47 -14.16
N GLY A 149 21.68 -6.36 -13.71
CA GLY A 149 22.63 -5.38 -14.27
C GLY A 149 22.14 -3.94 -14.09
N TYR A 150 21.67 -3.33 -15.17
CA TYR A 150 21.11 -1.98 -15.21
C TYR A 150 19.60 -1.97 -15.52
N THR A 151 18.95 -3.11 -15.41
CA THR A 151 17.52 -3.26 -15.70
C THR A 151 16.76 -3.54 -14.39
N LEU A 152 15.72 -2.75 -14.11
CA LEU A 152 14.72 -3.01 -13.09
C LEU A 152 13.60 -3.84 -13.69
N MET A 153 13.21 -4.92 -13.02
CA MET A 153 12.05 -5.73 -13.37
C MET A 153 10.90 -5.40 -12.43
N LEU A 154 9.73 -5.11 -12.97
CA LEU A 154 8.52 -4.75 -12.22
C LEU A 154 7.52 -5.90 -12.18
N MET A 155 6.60 -5.86 -11.20
CA MET A 155 5.55 -6.87 -11.00
C MET A 155 4.66 -7.09 -12.22
N GLY A 156 4.43 -6.05 -13.03
CA GLY A 156 3.66 -6.11 -14.27
C GLY A 156 4.42 -6.68 -15.48
N GLY A 157 5.70 -7.07 -15.30
CA GLY A 157 6.56 -7.57 -16.36
C GLY A 157 7.31 -6.48 -17.14
N GLU A 158 7.10 -5.21 -16.79
CA GLU A 158 7.84 -4.11 -17.42
C GLU A 158 9.30 -4.08 -16.96
N GLU A 159 10.17 -3.73 -17.89
CA GLU A 159 11.61 -3.56 -17.66
C GLU A 159 12.03 -2.11 -17.87
N LEU A 160 12.65 -1.51 -16.86
CA LEU A 160 13.10 -0.12 -16.89
C LEU A 160 14.61 -0.02 -16.72
N GLN A 161 15.25 0.86 -17.50
CA GLN A 161 16.71 1.04 -17.46
C GLN A 161 17.13 1.96 -16.31
N ILE A 162 18.12 1.53 -15.54
CA ILE A 162 18.79 2.35 -14.51
C ILE A 162 19.95 3.09 -15.16
N SER A 163 20.06 4.40 -14.94
CA SER A 163 21.23 5.16 -15.36
C SER A 163 22.44 4.86 -14.47
N ARG A 164 23.67 4.87 -15.07
CA ARG A 164 24.93 4.60 -14.35
C ARG A 164 25.10 5.37 -13.03
N PRO A 165 24.81 6.70 -12.95
CA PRO A 165 24.93 7.45 -11.71
C PRO A 165 23.95 7.02 -10.61
N ARG A 166 22.79 6.46 -10.99
CA ARG A 166 21.71 6.09 -10.06
C ARG A 166 21.80 4.64 -9.53
N LYS A 167 22.70 3.82 -10.10
CA LYS A 167 22.92 2.43 -9.62
C LYS A 167 23.59 2.37 -8.24
N LYS A 168 24.23 3.44 -7.79
CA LYS A 168 24.96 3.49 -6.51
C LYS A 168 24.09 4.02 -5.35
N ALA A 169 22.90 4.50 -5.62
CA ALA A 169 21.92 4.94 -4.63
C ALA A 169 20.95 3.81 -4.30
#